data_82901ac8c69e2a603b16fb5a4a6e6a7c
#
_entry.id   82901ac8c69e2a603b16fb5a4a6e6a7c
#
_cell.length_a   1.000
_cell.length_b   1.000
_cell.length_c   1.000
_cell.angle_alpha   90.00
_cell.angle_beta   90.00
_cell.angle_gamma   90.00
#
_symmetry.space_group_name_H-M   'P 1'
#
loop_
_entity.id
_entity.type
_entity.pdbx_description
1 polymer ?
#
loop_
_entity_poly.entity_id
_entity_poly.type
_entity_poly.pdbx_seq_one_letter_code
_entity_poly.pdbx_strand_id
1 'polypeptide(L)'
;HEGMGGTMAELKIIQSNMMAYTGKEALKEVYPKARPYIINRAGYAGIQRYAQVWAGDNLTDWRTVKFNIATIMGMGLSGMSNAGCDIGGFAGPAPGGELLLRWIQNGIFQPRFCINSANNDNTVTQPWMYEENLPYVQAAYAQRYRMIPYLYSVMRESHENGMPVMRPLFLEFPEDVKCYRDQNLTFMFGPSVLVANVVEKGAITRTIYLPKGTTWYDMNDNFKAYEGGQTIELPVDLSSIPMFLRGSAVYMTTEDIHHIAKDTMKALDLFVSCEEDAEFTYYDDDGWSKEYEEGNFAETKISVKAGDRKQIHFHKNGFYQESWENLNLNVVSKEKGAYWVSVDGEKIPRFLIRDAFDEAETGWYYDMSDRIVKVKCKKPQKDDFEIVVSCEKFDLIGMENEI
;
A
#
# COMPACT_ATOMS: atom_id res chain seq x y z
N HIS A 1 -31.60 27.85 0.53
CA HIS A 1 -30.14 27.59 0.64
C HIS A 1 -29.53 28.43 1.77
N GLU A 2 -30.23 28.42 2.93
CA GLU A 2 -29.70 28.92 4.21
C GLU A 2 -29.15 30.35 4.17
N GLY A 3 -29.85 31.21 3.44
CA GLY A 3 -29.50 32.65 3.38
C GLY A 3 -28.38 33.03 2.42
N MET A 4 -27.75 32.06 1.74
CA MET A 4 -26.69 32.40 0.76
C MET A 4 -27.22 33.02 -0.54
N GLY A 5 -28.55 32.95 -0.79
CA GLY A 5 -29.13 33.34 -2.06
C GLY A 5 -28.69 32.44 -3.22
N GLY A 6 -29.38 32.46 -4.33
CA GLY A 6 -29.06 31.69 -5.53
C GLY A 6 -30.05 30.56 -5.82
N THR A 7 -29.94 30.02 -7.01
CA THR A 7 -30.79 28.91 -7.49
C THR A 7 -30.21 27.55 -7.10
N MET A 8 -31.02 26.50 -7.17
CA MET A 8 -30.57 25.12 -7.00
C MET A 8 -29.46 24.76 -8.01
N ALA A 9 -29.58 25.28 -9.25
CA ALA A 9 -28.58 25.03 -10.28
C ALA A 9 -27.19 25.57 -9.90
N GLU A 10 -27.14 26.72 -9.25
CA GLU A 10 -25.89 27.34 -8.80
C GLU A 10 -25.30 26.69 -7.53
N LEU A 11 -26.16 26.27 -6.60
CA LEU A 11 -25.73 25.84 -5.25
C LEU A 11 -25.74 24.32 -5.05
N LYS A 12 -26.27 23.54 -6.00
CA LYS A 12 -26.38 22.07 -5.90
C LYS A 12 -25.03 21.41 -5.56
N ILE A 13 -23.96 21.89 -6.16
CA ILE A 13 -22.61 21.33 -5.98
C ILE A 13 -22.14 21.52 -4.53
N ILE A 14 -22.40 22.69 -3.96
CA ILE A 14 -21.99 23.03 -2.60
C ILE A 14 -22.84 22.29 -1.55
N GLN A 15 -24.10 21.99 -1.87
CA GLN A 15 -25.04 21.37 -0.94
C GLN A 15 -24.50 20.08 -0.34
N SER A 16 -23.97 19.17 -1.15
CA SER A 16 -23.41 17.89 -0.68
C SER A 16 -22.23 18.10 0.28
N ASN A 17 -21.34 19.05 -0.04
CA ASN A 17 -20.21 19.38 0.82
C ASN A 17 -20.69 19.97 2.15
N MET A 18 -21.72 20.83 2.12
CA MET A 18 -22.28 21.40 3.35
C MET A 18 -23.01 20.38 4.21
N MET A 19 -23.70 19.40 3.61
CA MET A 19 -24.29 18.28 4.35
C MET A 19 -23.22 17.47 5.08
N ALA A 20 -22.10 17.14 4.40
CA ALA A 20 -20.99 16.42 5.01
C ALA A 20 -20.32 17.27 6.11
N TYR A 21 -20.13 18.57 5.89
CA TYR A 21 -19.62 19.51 6.90
C TYR A 21 -20.50 19.51 8.14
N THR A 22 -21.82 19.70 7.99
CA THR A 22 -22.77 19.71 9.11
C THR A 22 -22.73 18.39 9.89
N GLY A 23 -22.70 17.25 9.19
CA GLY A 23 -22.54 15.94 9.83
C GLY A 23 -21.23 15.81 10.60
N LYS A 24 -20.11 16.31 10.04
CA LYS A 24 -18.82 16.32 10.71
C LYS A 24 -18.83 17.16 11.98
N GLU A 25 -19.43 18.36 11.93
CA GLU A 25 -19.51 19.23 13.12
C GLU A 25 -20.41 18.62 14.20
N ALA A 26 -21.56 18.02 13.83
CA ALA A 26 -22.41 17.30 14.77
C ALA A 26 -21.68 16.13 15.45
N LEU A 27 -20.89 15.34 14.70
CA LEU A 27 -20.08 14.27 15.29
C LEU A 27 -19.00 14.80 16.24
N LYS A 28 -18.37 15.93 15.91
CA LYS A 28 -17.39 16.57 16.81
C LYS A 28 -18.02 17.05 18.12
N GLU A 29 -19.27 17.52 18.07
CA GLU A 29 -19.99 17.96 19.25
C GLU A 29 -20.33 16.77 20.16
N VAL A 30 -20.80 15.66 19.58
CA VAL A 30 -21.19 14.45 20.32
C VAL A 30 -19.99 13.63 20.79
N TYR A 31 -18.95 13.54 19.96
CA TYR A 31 -17.73 12.75 20.19
C TYR A 31 -16.47 13.61 20.02
N PRO A 32 -16.21 14.58 20.93
CA PRO A 32 -15.17 15.60 20.73
C PRO A 32 -13.76 15.02 20.61
N LYS A 33 -13.50 13.86 21.21
CA LYS A 33 -12.18 13.21 21.18
C LYS A 33 -11.99 12.25 20.00
N ALA A 34 -13.08 11.78 19.36
CA ALA A 34 -12.99 10.83 18.26
C ALA A 34 -12.87 11.54 16.92
N ARG A 35 -12.23 10.88 15.95
CA ARG A 35 -12.22 11.30 14.54
C ARG A 35 -13.63 11.11 13.97
N PRO A 36 -14.23 12.14 13.37
CA PRO A 36 -15.50 11.99 12.72
C PRO A 36 -15.36 11.13 11.46
N TYR A 37 -16.19 10.12 11.31
CA TYR A 37 -16.22 9.25 10.13
C TYR A 37 -17.54 9.46 9.40
N ILE A 38 -17.45 10.02 8.20
CA ILE A 38 -18.59 10.31 7.32
C ILE A 38 -18.32 9.72 5.94
N ILE A 39 -19.33 9.08 5.38
CA ILE A 39 -19.36 8.65 3.97
C ILE A 39 -20.43 9.46 3.25
N ASN A 40 -20.07 10.04 2.12
CA ASN A 40 -20.99 10.80 1.29
C ASN A 40 -20.91 10.35 -0.17
N ARG A 41 -22.07 10.03 -0.79
CA ARG A 41 -22.12 9.62 -2.20
C ARG A 41 -21.84 10.78 -3.15
N ALA A 42 -22.41 11.92 -2.87
CA ALA A 42 -22.26 13.11 -3.67
C ALA A 42 -21.20 14.03 -3.05
N GLY A 43 -20.34 14.58 -3.88
CA GLY A 43 -19.31 15.50 -3.43
C GLY A 43 -18.76 16.30 -4.59
N TYR A 44 -18.13 17.41 -4.27
CA TYR A 44 -17.39 18.25 -5.18
C TYR A 44 -16.02 18.57 -4.57
N ALA A 45 -15.15 19.24 -5.31
CA ALA A 45 -13.85 19.67 -4.80
C ALA A 45 -14.00 20.30 -3.40
N GLY A 46 -13.23 19.82 -2.44
CA GLY A 46 -13.31 20.21 -1.03
C GLY A 46 -14.08 19.22 -0.14
N ILE A 47 -14.80 18.23 -0.70
CA ILE A 47 -15.50 17.18 0.09
C ILE A 47 -14.52 16.34 0.91
N GLN A 48 -13.30 16.14 0.45
CA GLN A 48 -12.24 15.38 1.13
C GLN A 48 -11.94 15.91 2.53
N ARG A 49 -12.26 17.16 2.84
CA ARG A 49 -12.12 17.74 4.19
C ARG A 49 -13.13 17.20 5.19
N TYR A 50 -14.21 16.58 4.71
CA TYR A 50 -15.36 16.22 5.52
C TYR A 50 -15.72 14.76 5.47
N ALA A 51 -15.55 14.11 4.32
CA ALA A 51 -16.10 12.77 4.10
C ALA A 51 -15.21 11.90 3.18
N GLN A 52 -15.30 10.60 3.40
CA GLN A 52 -14.96 9.58 2.42
C GLN A 52 -16.03 9.53 1.35
N VAL A 53 -15.67 9.21 0.12
CA VAL A 53 -16.61 9.11 -1.01
C VAL A 53 -16.53 7.72 -1.65
N TRP A 54 -17.57 7.37 -2.46
CA TRP A 54 -17.52 6.15 -3.26
C TRP A 54 -18.12 6.36 -4.65
N ALA A 55 -17.90 5.39 -5.54
CA ALA A 55 -18.25 5.49 -6.95
C ALA A 55 -19.78 5.34 -7.24
N GLY A 56 -20.60 5.24 -6.20
CA GLY A 56 -22.08 5.14 -6.33
C GLY A 56 -22.57 3.72 -6.64
N ASP A 57 -23.80 3.65 -7.15
CA ASP A 57 -24.55 2.41 -7.35
C ASP A 57 -24.21 1.76 -8.70
N ASN A 58 -23.04 1.17 -8.78
CA ASN A 58 -22.54 0.58 -10.02
C ASN A 58 -23.20 -0.78 -10.32
N LEU A 59 -23.32 -1.10 -11.60
CA LEU A 59 -23.84 -2.39 -12.07
C LEU A 59 -22.83 -3.52 -11.84
N THR A 60 -23.35 -4.70 -11.55
CA THR A 60 -22.56 -5.93 -11.39
C THR A 60 -22.15 -6.48 -12.75
N ASP A 61 -21.03 -6.02 -13.30
CA ASP A 61 -20.44 -6.54 -14.52
C ASP A 61 -18.92 -6.31 -14.64
N TRP A 62 -18.27 -6.98 -15.59
CA TRP A 62 -16.81 -6.86 -15.83
C TRP A 62 -16.39 -5.47 -16.34
N ARG A 63 -17.25 -4.75 -17.02
CA ARG A 63 -16.97 -3.39 -17.50
C ARG A 63 -16.90 -2.43 -16.33
N THR A 64 -17.74 -2.66 -15.34
CA THR A 64 -17.80 -1.83 -14.13
C THR A 64 -16.53 -1.96 -13.28
N VAL A 65 -15.90 -3.13 -13.17
CA VAL A 65 -14.59 -3.28 -12.50
C VAL A 65 -13.57 -2.34 -13.13
N LYS A 66 -13.44 -2.36 -14.46
CA LYS A 66 -12.53 -1.49 -15.21
C LYS A 66 -12.88 -0.01 -15.02
N PHE A 67 -14.15 0.31 -15.14
CA PHE A 67 -14.65 1.67 -14.94
C PHE A 67 -14.35 2.18 -13.53
N ASN A 68 -14.53 1.36 -12.52
CA ASN A 68 -14.26 1.73 -11.13
C ASN A 68 -12.77 2.01 -10.87
N ILE A 69 -11.85 1.22 -11.41
CA ILE A 69 -10.42 1.50 -11.30
C ILE A 69 -10.10 2.90 -11.83
N ALA A 70 -10.56 3.21 -13.05
CA ALA A 70 -10.37 4.53 -13.66
C ALA A 70 -11.04 5.63 -12.85
N THR A 71 -12.25 5.39 -12.34
CA THR A 71 -13.01 6.36 -11.53
C THR A 71 -12.29 6.66 -10.22
N ILE A 72 -11.81 5.66 -9.49
CA ILE A 72 -11.10 5.87 -8.22
C ILE A 72 -9.79 6.65 -8.44
N MET A 73 -9.03 6.32 -9.48
CA MET A 73 -7.85 7.12 -9.87
C MET A 73 -8.24 8.57 -10.22
N GLY A 74 -9.32 8.78 -10.98
CA GLY A 74 -9.82 10.12 -11.32
C GLY A 74 -10.31 10.91 -10.11
N MET A 75 -10.97 10.25 -9.15
CA MET A 75 -11.33 10.85 -7.85
C MET A 75 -10.09 11.28 -7.08
N GLY A 76 -9.05 10.44 -7.04
CA GLY A 76 -7.76 10.77 -6.43
C GLY A 76 -7.11 12.00 -7.06
N LEU A 77 -7.06 12.09 -8.39
CA LEU A 77 -6.57 13.27 -9.13
C LEU A 77 -7.39 14.53 -8.87
N SER A 78 -8.65 14.37 -8.45
CA SER A 78 -9.55 15.47 -8.09
C SER A 78 -9.48 15.83 -6.59
N GLY A 79 -8.49 15.30 -5.85
CA GLY A 79 -8.30 15.53 -4.42
C GLY A 79 -9.15 14.64 -3.51
N MET A 80 -9.93 13.70 -4.06
CA MET A 80 -10.78 12.78 -3.30
C MET A 80 -10.13 11.40 -3.19
N SER A 81 -8.93 11.35 -2.63
CA SER A 81 -8.13 10.13 -2.53
C SER A 81 -8.78 9.06 -1.64
N ASN A 82 -9.47 9.46 -0.57
CA ASN A 82 -10.18 8.54 0.31
C ASN A 82 -11.50 8.07 -0.35
N ALA A 83 -11.37 7.19 -1.33
CA ALA A 83 -12.46 6.71 -2.17
C ALA A 83 -12.40 5.19 -2.38
N GLY A 84 -13.51 4.64 -2.86
CA GLY A 84 -13.63 3.26 -3.29
C GLY A 84 -14.94 3.01 -4.01
N CYS A 85 -15.20 1.77 -4.35
CA CYS A 85 -16.46 1.33 -4.96
C CYS A 85 -17.18 0.31 -4.07
N ASP A 86 -18.42 -0.02 -4.42
CA ASP A 86 -19.11 -1.18 -3.88
C ASP A 86 -18.59 -2.43 -4.60
N ILE A 87 -17.78 -3.21 -3.87
CA ILE A 87 -17.09 -4.38 -4.39
C ILE A 87 -18.10 -5.48 -4.69
N GLY A 88 -18.04 -6.03 -5.88
CA GLY A 88 -19.02 -6.99 -6.40
C GLY A 88 -20.16 -6.35 -7.19
N GLY A 89 -20.23 -5.01 -7.20
CA GLY A 89 -21.33 -4.26 -7.80
C GLY A 89 -22.50 -4.04 -6.85
N PHE A 90 -23.17 -2.90 -6.95
CA PHE A 90 -24.32 -2.54 -6.11
C PHE A 90 -25.63 -3.06 -6.70
N ALA A 91 -25.89 -2.77 -7.97
CA ALA A 91 -27.15 -3.07 -8.66
C ALA A 91 -26.99 -4.19 -9.70
N GLY A 92 -28.08 -4.90 -9.97
CA GLY A 92 -28.09 -6.05 -10.86
C GLY A 92 -28.13 -7.38 -10.11
N PRO A 93 -27.89 -8.52 -10.80
CA PRO A 93 -27.82 -9.82 -10.13
C PRO A 93 -26.55 -9.93 -9.29
N ALA A 94 -26.49 -10.92 -8.39
CA ALA A 94 -25.28 -11.24 -7.68
C ALA A 94 -24.09 -11.49 -8.66
N PRO A 95 -22.87 -11.06 -8.33
CA PRO A 95 -21.70 -11.31 -9.18
C PRO A 95 -21.41 -12.82 -9.27
N GLY A 96 -20.95 -13.29 -10.42
CA GLY A 96 -20.36 -14.64 -10.50
C GLY A 96 -19.04 -14.72 -9.70
N GLY A 97 -18.65 -15.93 -9.29
CA GLY A 97 -17.53 -16.16 -8.38
C GLY A 97 -16.21 -15.53 -8.83
N GLU A 98 -15.82 -15.68 -10.09
CA GLU A 98 -14.61 -15.06 -10.62
C GLU A 98 -14.71 -13.53 -10.60
N LEU A 99 -15.87 -12.95 -10.99
CA LEU A 99 -16.06 -11.51 -10.99
C LEU A 99 -15.91 -10.93 -9.59
N LEU A 100 -16.55 -11.53 -8.59
CA LEU A 100 -16.43 -11.12 -7.19
C LEU A 100 -14.98 -11.18 -6.70
N LEU A 101 -14.29 -12.30 -6.98
CA LEU A 101 -12.89 -12.48 -6.60
C LEU A 101 -11.99 -11.39 -7.21
N ARG A 102 -12.10 -11.15 -8.52
CA ARG A 102 -11.29 -10.11 -9.19
C ARG A 102 -11.60 -8.70 -8.67
N TRP A 103 -12.84 -8.46 -8.32
CA TRP A 103 -13.22 -7.17 -7.70
C TRP A 103 -12.66 -7.02 -6.30
N ILE A 104 -12.67 -8.08 -5.49
CA ILE A 104 -12.01 -8.10 -4.17
C ILE A 104 -10.50 -7.87 -4.33
N GLN A 105 -9.84 -8.57 -5.26
CA GLN A 105 -8.39 -8.43 -5.54
C GLN A 105 -8.00 -7.02 -5.99
N ASN A 106 -8.89 -6.28 -6.64
CA ASN A 106 -8.68 -4.85 -6.91
C ASN A 106 -9.00 -4.01 -5.67
N GLY A 107 -10.09 -4.31 -4.99
CA GLY A 107 -10.60 -3.55 -3.85
C GLY A 107 -9.61 -3.43 -2.70
N ILE A 108 -8.73 -4.43 -2.50
CA ILE A 108 -7.76 -4.40 -1.41
C ILE A 108 -6.78 -3.21 -1.48
N PHE A 109 -6.62 -2.60 -2.65
CA PHE A 109 -5.78 -1.40 -2.85
C PHE A 109 -6.55 -0.08 -2.71
N GLN A 110 -7.88 -0.14 -2.67
CA GLN A 110 -8.72 1.05 -2.52
C GLN A 110 -8.76 1.48 -1.05
N PRO A 111 -8.68 2.79 -0.73
CA PRO A 111 -8.86 3.26 0.64
C PRO A 111 -10.16 2.78 1.27
N ARG A 112 -11.29 2.94 0.58
CA ARG A 112 -12.57 2.34 0.98
C ARG A 112 -12.67 0.92 0.41
N PHE A 113 -12.57 -0.07 1.28
CA PHE A 113 -12.74 -1.49 0.96
C PHE A 113 -14.07 -1.99 1.55
N CYS A 114 -15.11 -2.06 0.75
CA CYS A 114 -16.46 -2.35 1.22
C CYS A 114 -17.26 -3.15 0.18
N ILE A 115 -17.88 -4.25 0.62
CA ILE A 115 -18.93 -4.95 -0.14
C ILE A 115 -20.28 -4.36 0.30
N ASN A 116 -21.04 -3.89 -0.67
CA ASN A 116 -22.38 -3.34 -0.45
C ASN A 116 -23.23 -3.56 -1.71
N SER A 117 -24.43 -4.11 -1.57
CA SER A 117 -25.27 -4.45 -2.71
C SER A 117 -26.76 -4.28 -2.42
N ALA A 118 -27.53 -3.99 -3.48
CA ALA A 118 -28.97 -4.11 -3.56
C ALA A 118 -29.32 -4.94 -4.80
N ASN A 119 -29.03 -6.24 -4.73
CA ASN A 119 -29.21 -7.14 -5.87
C ASN A 119 -30.70 -7.30 -6.22
N ASN A 120 -31.05 -7.20 -7.51
CA ASN A 120 -32.45 -7.24 -7.97
C ASN A 120 -33.02 -8.66 -7.98
N ASP A 121 -32.21 -9.69 -7.81
CA ASP A 121 -32.61 -11.09 -7.68
C ASP A 121 -32.85 -11.51 -6.22
N ASN A 122 -32.93 -10.55 -5.29
CA ASN A 122 -33.08 -10.75 -3.86
C ASN A 122 -31.92 -11.55 -3.21
N THR A 123 -30.75 -11.59 -3.84
CA THR A 123 -29.52 -12.13 -3.23
C THR A 123 -28.78 -11.03 -2.48
N VAL A 124 -27.78 -11.43 -1.70
CA VAL A 124 -26.87 -10.53 -1.00
C VAL A 124 -25.46 -10.91 -1.36
N THR A 125 -24.68 -9.95 -1.85
CA THR A 125 -23.27 -10.18 -2.16
C THR A 125 -22.47 -10.32 -0.86
N GLN A 126 -21.81 -11.46 -0.68
CA GLN A 126 -20.98 -11.78 0.48
C GLN A 126 -19.63 -12.31 0.01
N PRO A 127 -18.51 -12.03 0.69
CA PRO A 127 -17.19 -12.50 0.28
C PRO A 127 -17.04 -14.04 0.30
N TRP A 128 -17.88 -14.74 1.05
CA TRP A 128 -17.85 -16.20 1.20
C TRP A 128 -18.94 -16.94 0.39
N MET A 129 -19.66 -16.29 -0.49
CA MET A 129 -20.79 -16.89 -1.21
C MET A 129 -20.39 -17.96 -2.26
N TYR A 130 -19.10 -18.04 -2.59
CA TYR A 130 -18.54 -19.02 -3.52
C TYR A 130 -17.44 -19.83 -2.85
N GLU A 131 -17.76 -21.04 -2.42
CA GLU A 131 -16.87 -21.90 -1.63
C GLU A 131 -15.56 -22.21 -2.39
N GLU A 132 -15.65 -22.42 -3.70
CA GLU A 132 -14.49 -22.72 -4.56
C GLU A 132 -13.47 -21.56 -4.63
N ASN A 133 -13.91 -20.33 -4.39
CA ASN A 133 -13.06 -19.13 -4.41
C ASN A 133 -12.60 -18.69 -3.02
N LEU A 134 -13.12 -19.32 -1.97
CA LEU A 134 -12.88 -18.89 -0.58
C LEU A 134 -11.39 -18.80 -0.22
N PRO A 135 -10.51 -19.75 -0.61
CA PRO A 135 -9.08 -19.62 -0.32
C PRO A 135 -8.42 -18.37 -0.92
N TYR A 136 -8.81 -18.01 -2.14
CA TYR A 136 -8.30 -16.80 -2.82
C TYR A 136 -8.83 -15.51 -2.20
N VAL A 137 -10.11 -15.54 -1.79
CA VAL A 137 -10.73 -14.42 -1.06
C VAL A 137 -10.01 -14.20 0.27
N GLN A 138 -9.80 -15.26 1.05
CA GLN A 138 -9.07 -15.19 2.32
C GLN A 138 -7.65 -14.65 2.13
N ALA A 139 -6.93 -15.12 1.10
CA ALA A 139 -5.60 -14.62 0.78
C ALA A 139 -5.59 -13.11 0.44
N ALA A 140 -6.58 -12.64 -0.33
CA ALA A 140 -6.71 -11.23 -0.65
C ALA A 140 -7.01 -10.37 0.60
N TYR A 141 -7.90 -10.83 1.49
CA TYR A 141 -8.15 -10.14 2.76
C TYR A 141 -6.92 -10.13 3.65
N ALA A 142 -6.22 -11.26 3.80
CA ALA A 142 -4.97 -11.32 4.55
C ALA A 142 -3.94 -10.34 3.99
N GLN A 143 -3.79 -10.26 2.66
CA GLN A 143 -2.92 -9.30 2.01
C GLN A 143 -3.33 -7.85 2.34
N ARG A 144 -4.63 -7.53 2.32
CA ARG A 144 -5.13 -6.20 2.71
C ARG A 144 -4.70 -5.84 4.13
N TYR A 145 -4.87 -6.76 5.08
CA TYR A 145 -4.53 -6.52 6.48
C TYR A 145 -3.02 -6.34 6.66
N ARG A 146 -2.20 -7.16 6.00
CA ARG A 146 -0.75 -6.99 6.02
C ARG A 146 -0.28 -5.65 5.47
N MET A 147 -0.96 -5.10 4.46
CA MET A 147 -0.60 -3.81 3.82
C MET A 147 -1.03 -2.57 4.62
N ILE A 148 -1.75 -2.72 5.73
CA ILE A 148 -2.29 -1.58 6.48
C ILE A 148 -1.22 -0.56 6.90
N PRO A 149 -0.03 -0.95 7.40
CA PRO A 149 1.00 0.03 7.75
C PRO A 149 1.40 0.91 6.57
N TYR A 150 1.55 0.32 5.39
CA TYR A 150 1.85 1.07 4.17
C TYR A 150 0.68 1.93 3.71
N LEU A 151 -0.51 1.35 3.64
CA LEU A 151 -1.71 2.08 3.23
C LEU A 151 -1.99 3.27 4.15
N TYR A 152 -1.85 3.11 5.45
CA TYR A 152 -2.09 4.17 6.43
C TYR A 152 -1.09 5.31 6.26
N SER A 153 0.19 4.99 6.03
CA SER A 153 1.23 5.96 5.73
C SER A 153 0.97 6.73 4.42
N VAL A 154 0.54 6.03 3.35
CA VAL A 154 0.18 6.67 2.08
C VAL A 154 -1.10 7.51 2.22
N MET A 155 -2.04 7.10 3.08
CA MET A 155 -3.21 7.92 3.43
C MET A 155 -2.81 9.19 4.21
N ARG A 156 -1.79 9.10 5.06
CA ARG A 156 -1.22 10.27 5.75
C ARG A 156 -0.58 11.22 4.74
N GLU A 157 0.24 10.71 3.82
CA GLU A 157 0.79 11.50 2.71
C GLU A 157 -0.32 12.22 1.93
N SER A 158 -1.40 11.49 1.60
CA SER A 158 -2.55 12.07 0.90
C SER A 158 -3.26 13.16 1.71
N HIS A 159 -3.31 13.04 3.03
CA HIS A 159 -3.86 14.07 3.90
C HIS A 159 -3.01 15.35 3.88
N GLU A 160 -1.70 15.23 3.83
CA GLU A 160 -0.78 16.35 3.92
C GLU A 160 -0.61 17.11 2.60
N ASN A 161 -0.41 16.38 1.51
CA ASN A 161 -0.04 16.98 0.23
C ASN A 161 -1.01 16.68 -0.93
N GLY A 162 -2.03 15.84 -0.70
CA GLY A 162 -3.06 15.50 -1.69
C GLY A 162 -2.65 14.42 -2.68
N MET A 163 -1.48 13.79 -2.55
CA MET A 163 -1.07 12.69 -3.42
C MET A 163 -2.01 11.49 -3.25
N PRO A 164 -2.61 10.97 -4.33
CA PRO A 164 -3.57 9.88 -4.20
C PRO A 164 -2.92 8.55 -3.81
N VAL A 165 -3.69 7.68 -3.18
CA VAL A 165 -3.28 6.31 -2.84
C VAL A 165 -3.14 5.44 -4.09
N MET A 166 -4.14 5.45 -4.96
CA MET A 166 -4.09 4.82 -6.29
C MET A 166 -3.71 5.88 -7.31
N ARG A 167 -2.51 5.76 -7.88
CA ARG A 167 -1.92 6.78 -8.76
C ARG A 167 -1.91 6.28 -10.20
N PRO A 168 -2.49 7.00 -11.17
CA PRO A 168 -2.26 6.67 -12.57
C PRO A 168 -0.78 6.78 -12.91
N LEU A 169 -0.28 5.93 -13.79
CA LEU A 169 1.15 5.84 -14.09
C LEU A 169 1.76 7.18 -14.51
N PHE A 170 1.04 8.00 -15.25
CA PHE A 170 1.55 9.31 -15.71
C PHE A 170 1.82 10.31 -14.57
N LEU A 171 1.23 10.10 -13.39
CA LEU A 171 1.48 10.96 -12.22
C LEU A 171 2.89 10.73 -11.65
N GLU A 172 3.34 9.49 -11.67
CA GLU A 172 4.67 9.08 -11.18
C GLU A 172 5.74 9.09 -12.28
N PHE A 173 5.33 8.92 -13.55
CA PHE A 173 6.20 8.82 -14.71
C PHE A 173 5.78 9.79 -15.83
N PRO A 174 5.81 11.12 -15.56
CA PRO A 174 5.30 12.12 -16.50
C PRO A 174 6.10 12.18 -17.81
N GLU A 175 7.36 11.79 -17.80
CA GLU A 175 8.23 11.78 -18.98
C GLU A 175 8.03 10.53 -19.85
N ASP A 176 7.25 9.55 -19.38
CA ASP A 176 6.96 8.35 -20.14
C ASP A 176 5.61 8.46 -20.86
N VAL A 177 5.68 8.79 -22.15
CA VAL A 177 4.48 8.98 -23.00
C VAL A 177 3.55 7.75 -23.02
N LYS A 178 4.06 6.54 -22.83
CA LYS A 178 3.24 5.33 -22.78
C LYS A 178 2.35 5.30 -21.54
N CYS A 179 2.77 5.91 -20.44
CA CYS A 179 1.97 5.98 -19.21
C CYS A 179 0.68 6.78 -19.38
N TYR A 180 0.61 7.72 -20.34
CA TYR A 180 -0.61 8.45 -20.69
C TYR A 180 -1.59 7.65 -21.56
N ARG A 181 -1.13 6.53 -22.12
CA ARG A 181 -1.89 5.70 -23.05
C ARG A 181 -2.17 4.32 -22.51
N ASP A 182 -1.81 4.05 -21.26
CA ASP A 182 -2.05 2.75 -20.63
C ASP A 182 -3.55 2.53 -20.44
N GLN A 183 -4.10 1.67 -21.29
CA GLN A 183 -5.49 1.25 -21.22
C GLN A 183 -5.68 -0.03 -20.38
N ASN A 184 -4.60 -0.56 -19.81
CA ASN A 184 -4.64 -1.82 -19.05
C ASN A 184 -4.97 -1.63 -17.58
N LEU A 185 -5.30 -0.39 -17.15
CA LEU A 185 -5.71 -0.06 -15.79
C LEU A 185 -4.66 -0.47 -14.73
N THR A 186 -3.39 -0.33 -15.10
CA THR A 186 -2.26 -0.47 -14.21
C THR A 186 -2.06 0.84 -13.44
N PHE A 187 -1.74 0.77 -12.17
CA PHE A 187 -1.57 1.95 -11.32
C PHE A 187 -0.44 1.75 -10.31
N MET A 188 0.04 2.84 -9.76
CA MET A 188 0.90 2.81 -8.58
C MET A 188 0.04 2.83 -7.32
N PHE A 189 0.32 1.92 -6.40
CA PHE A 189 -0.18 1.92 -5.03
C PHE A 189 0.85 2.64 -4.15
N GLY A 190 0.56 3.89 -3.81
CA GLY A 190 1.56 4.81 -3.27
C GLY A 190 2.76 4.99 -4.23
N PRO A 191 3.92 5.43 -3.74
CA PRO A 191 5.11 5.65 -4.56
C PRO A 191 5.86 4.37 -4.94
N SER A 192 5.62 3.24 -4.25
CA SER A 192 6.55 2.11 -4.23
C SER A 192 6.11 0.91 -5.07
N VAL A 193 4.81 0.67 -5.24
CA VAL A 193 4.31 -0.60 -5.81
C VAL A 193 3.44 -0.36 -7.03
N LEU A 194 3.82 -0.95 -8.16
CA LEU A 194 2.97 -1.03 -9.34
C LEU A 194 2.05 -2.23 -9.23
N VAL A 195 0.75 -2.02 -9.48
CA VAL A 195 -0.31 -3.05 -9.42
C VAL A 195 -0.97 -3.18 -10.78
N ALA A 196 -1.08 -4.41 -11.27
CA ALA A 196 -1.70 -4.72 -12.56
C ALA A 196 -2.79 -5.79 -12.40
N ASN A 197 -3.92 -5.42 -11.80
CA ASN A 197 -5.03 -6.34 -11.55
C ASN A 197 -5.49 -7.08 -12.82
N VAL A 198 -5.93 -8.33 -12.64
CA VAL A 198 -6.60 -9.10 -13.69
C VAL A 198 -8.05 -8.68 -13.77
N VAL A 199 -8.45 -8.11 -14.89
CA VAL A 199 -9.79 -7.49 -15.08
C VAL A 199 -10.57 -8.07 -16.27
N GLU A 200 -10.10 -9.19 -16.83
CA GLU A 200 -10.76 -9.90 -17.91
C GLU A 200 -11.23 -11.28 -17.42
N LYS A 201 -12.45 -11.65 -17.81
CA LYS A 201 -13.02 -12.95 -17.46
C LYS A 201 -12.22 -14.10 -18.10
N GLY A 202 -11.86 -15.09 -17.29
CA GLY A 202 -11.15 -16.28 -17.76
C GLY A 202 -9.74 -16.00 -18.28
N ALA A 203 -9.13 -14.89 -17.89
CA ALA A 203 -7.78 -14.56 -18.30
C ALA A 203 -6.77 -15.59 -17.77
N ILE A 204 -5.89 -16.05 -18.64
CA ILE A 204 -4.75 -16.92 -18.33
C ILE A 204 -3.41 -16.21 -18.51
N THR A 205 -3.43 -15.00 -19.07
CA THR A 205 -2.28 -14.09 -19.16
C THR A 205 -2.69 -12.65 -18.84
N ARG A 206 -1.71 -11.85 -18.43
CA ARG A 206 -1.86 -10.41 -18.20
C ARG A 206 -0.70 -9.67 -18.87
N THR A 207 -1.02 -8.80 -19.82
CA THR A 207 -0.05 -7.91 -20.45
C THR A 207 0.11 -6.66 -19.58
N ILE A 208 1.36 -6.28 -19.26
CA ILE A 208 1.68 -5.20 -18.34
C ILE A 208 2.75 -4.32 -18.98
N TYR A 209 2.52 -3.03 -19.02
CA TYR A 209 3.56 -2.06 -19.32
C TYR A 209 4.29 -1.67 -18.04
N LEU A 210 5.61 -1.83 -18.03
CA LEU A 210 6.47 -1.39 -16.94
C LEU A 210 7.09 -0.04 -17.32
N PRO A 211 6.77 1.06 -16.61
CA PRO A 211 7.29 2.39 -16.91
C PRO A 211 8.81 2.46 -16.98
N LYS A 212 9.32 3.28 -17.89
CA LYS A 212 10.76 3.50 -18.08
C LYS A 212 11.38 4.30 -16.92
N GLY A 213 12.70 4.23 -16.80
CA GLY A 213 13.48 5.04 -15.86
C GLY A 213 13.72 4.37 -14.50
N THR A 214 13.32 3.12 -14.33
CA THR A 214 13.59 2.32 -13.14
C THR A 214 13.52 0.83 -13.47
N THR A 215 14.05 0.00 -12.61
CA THR A 215 13.81 -1.45 -12.62
C THR A 215 12.52 -1.75 -11.87
N TRP A 216 11.92 -2.89 -12.17
CA TRP A 216 10.73 -3.42 -11.52
C TRP A 216 11.00 -4.82 -11.02
N TYR A 217 10.73 -5.08 -9.75
CA TYR A 217 10.93 -6.38 -9.13
C TYR A 217 9.58 -7.06 -8.93
N ASP A 218 9.37 -8.21 -9.60
CA ASP A 218 8.13 -8.98 -9.49
C ASP A 218 8.00 -9.58 -8.09
N MET A 219 7.08 -9.07 -7.30
CA MET A 219 6.87 -9.51 -5.90
C MET A 219 6.27 -10.91 -5.81
N ASN A 220 5.77 -11.47 -6.92
CA ASN A 220 5.17 -12.80 -6.99
C ASN A 220 6.10 -13.85 -7.62
N ASP A 221 7.25 -13.43 -8.19
CA ASP A 221 8.25 -14.31 -8.81
C ASP A 221 9.65 -14.01 -8.26
N ASN A 222 9.84 -14.26 -6.96
CA ASN A 222 11.14 -14.19 -6.28
C ASN A 222 11.90 -12.87 -6.58
N PHE A 223 11.19 -11.75 -6.61
CA PHE A 223 11.72 -10.43 -6.97
C PHE A 223 12.55 -10.43 -8.26
N LYS A 224 12.12 -11.21 -9.24
CA LYS A 224 12.72 -11.19 -10.57
C LYS A 224 12.69 -9.78 -11.14
N ALA A 225 13.86 -9.33 -11.56
CA ALA A 225 14.04 -7.98 -12.10
C ALA A 225 13.63 -7.86 -13.57
N TYR A 226 12.92 -6.81 -13.87
CA TYR A 226 12.57 -6.38 -15.22
C TYR A 226 13.03 -4.93 -15.44
N GLU A 227 13.68 -4.66 -16.54
CA GLU A 227 13.98 -3.27 -16.93
C GLU A 227 12.69 -2.53 -17.29
N GLY A 228 12.59 -1.27 -16.89
CA GLY A 228 11.48 -0.42 -17.29
C GLY A 228 11.49 -0.09 -18.80
N GLY A 229 10.38 0.47 -19.29
CA GLY A 229 10.19 0.84 -20.70
C GLY A 229 9.72 -0.29 -21.59
N GLN A 230 9.44 -1.47 -21.06
CA GLN A 230 8.98 -2.64 -21.80
C GLN A 230 7.56 -3.07 -21.44
N THR A 231 6.97 -3.85 -22.34
CA THR A 231 5.71 -4.55 -22.08
C THR A 231 6.03 -6.02 -21.89
N ILE A 232 5.53 -6.60 -20.81
CA ILE A 232 5.67 -8.02 -20.50
C ILE A 232 4.31 -8.71 -20.52
N GLU A 233 4.31 -10.01 -20.69
CA GLU A 233 3.13 -10.86 -20.52
C GLU A 233 3.42 -11.89 -19.43
N LEU A 234 2.57 -11.93 -18.40
CA LEU A 234 2.67 -12.88 -17.30
C LEU A 234 1.54 -13.91 -17.36
N PRO A 235 1.81 -15.19 -17.08
CA PRO A 235 0.76 -16.15 -16.81
C PRO A 235 0.02 -15.74 -15.53
N VAL A 236 -1.30 -15.90 -15.53
CA VAL A 236 -2.15 -15.60 -14.36
C VAL A 236 -3.20 -16.69 -14.16
N ASP A 237 -3.61 -16.85 -12.93
CA ASP A 237 -4.69 -17.71 -12.49
C ASP A 237 -5.58 -16.95 -11.47
N LEU A 238 -6.51 -17.64 -10.82
CA LEU A 238 -7.42 -17.01 -9.84
C LEU A 238 -6.70 -16.45 -8.60
N SER A 239 -5.53 -16.94 -8.26
CA SER A 239 -4.73 -16.44 -7.14
C SER A 239 -3.95 -15.16 -7.46
N SER A 240 -3.75 -14.88 -8.76
CA SER A 240 -2.79 -13.89 -9.23
C SER A 240 -3.23 -12.44 -8.99
N ILE A 241 -2.38 -11.69 -8.29
CA ILE A 241 -2.43 -10.24 -8.14
C ILE A 241 -1.05 -9.71 -8.52
N PRO A 242 -0.78 -9.43 -9.81
CA PRO A 242 0.55 -8.97 -10.24
C PRO A 242 0.92 -7.65 -9.58
N MET A 243 2.05 -7.66 -8.86
CA MET A 243 2.61 -6.54 -8.12
C MET A 243 4.11 -6.45 -8.36
N PHE A 244 4.62 -5.23 -8.52
CA PHE A 244 6.03 -4.97 -8.76
C PHE A 244 6.54 -3.89 -7.80
N LEU A 245 7.62 -4.18 -7.10
CA LEU A 245 8.34 -3.17 -6.32
C LEU A 245 9.20 -2.33 -7.28
N ARG A 246 9.14 -1.00 -7.15
CA ARG A 246 9.98 -0.05 -7.89
C ARG A 246 11.44 -0.21 -7.51
N GLY A 247 12.38 0.06 -8.41
CA GLY A 247 13.82 -0.14 -8.24
C GLY A 247 14.49 0.65 -7.13
N SER A 248 13.86 1.74 -6.68
CA SER A 248 14.28 2.52 -5.51
C SER A 248 13.03 2.87 -4.71
N ALA A 249 12.73 2.09 -3.68
CA ALA A 249 11.50 2.19 -2.94
C ALA A 249 11.57 1.52 -1.56
N VAL A 250 10.69 1.95 -0.69
CA VAL A 250 10.37 1.28 0.58
C VAL A 250 8.90 0.89 0.54
N TYR A 251 8.62 -0.37 0.75
CA TYR A 251 7.28 -0.92 0.93
C TYR A 251 7.24 -1.68 2.24
N MET A 252 6.09 -1.69 2.92
CA MET A 252 5.99 -2.34 4.21
C MET A 252 4.72 -3.15 4.36
N THR A 253 4.83 -4.18 5.17
CA THR A 253 3.72 -5.03 5.61
C THR A 253 3.89 -5.36 7.10
N THR A 254 2.92 -6.05 7.64
CA THR A 254 3.01 -6.67 8.96
C THR A 254 2.70 -8.16 8.85
N GLU A 255 2.79 -8.90 9.95
CA GLU A 255 2.37 -10.29 10.02
C GLU A 255 0.87 -10.48 9.74
N ASP A 256 0.44 -11.73 9.60
CA ASP A 256 -0.98 -12.04 9.45
C ASP A 256 -1.76 -11.67 10.70
N ILE A 257 -2.68 -10.72 10.56
CA ILE A 257 -3.61 -10.27 11.59
C ILE A 257 -5.04 -10.48 11.12
N HIS A 258 -5.96 -10.80 12.01
CA HIS A 258 -7.36 -11.05 11.69
C HIS A 258 -8.28 -9.88 12.01
N HIS A 259 -7.81 -8.94 12.80
CA HIS A 259 -8.53 -7.71 13.16
C HIS A 259 -7.50 -6.61 13.47
N ILE A 260 -7.91 -5.38 13.28
CA ILE A 260 -7.07 -4.23 13.58
C ILE A 260 -7.30 -3.85 15.04
N ALA A 261 -6.28 -4.04 15.85
CA ALA A 261 -6.23 -3.55 17.22
C ALA A 261 -4.79 -3.06 17.50
N LYS A 262 -4.66 -2.14 18.42
CA LYS A 262 -3.42 -1.44 18.74
C LYS A 262 -2.24 -2.39 19.05
N ASP A 263 -2.54 -3.50 19.67
CA ASP A 263 -1.57 -4.47 20.19
C ASP A 263 -1.41 -5.72 19.29
N THR A 264 -2.00 -5.74 18.10
CA THR A 264 -1.94 -6.90 17.22
C THR A 264 -0.71 -6.92 16.32
N MET A 265 -0.20 -5.76 15.93
CA MET A 265 1.01 -5.67 15.11
C MET A 265 2.25 -5.83 15.97
N LYS A 266 3.00 -6.93 15.80
CA LYS A 266 4.22 -7.25 16.55
C LYS A 266 5.49 -7.07 15.74
N ALA A 267 5.39 -7.14 14.44
CA ALA A 267 6.52 -6.99 13.52
C ALA A 267 6.18 -6.03 12.38
N LEU A 268 7.18 -5.27 11.97
CA LEU A 268 7.15 -4.47 10.76
C LEU A 268 8.07 -5.12 9.73
N ASP A 269 7.51 -5.54 8.61
CA ASP A 269 8.23 -6.15 7.50
C ASP A 269 8.49 -5.07 6.43
N LEU A 270 9.74 -4.70 6.24
CA LEU A 270 10.17 -3.74 5.22
C LEU A 270 10.75 -4.46 4.01
N PHE A 271 10.34 -4.04 2.83
CA PHE A 271 10.93 -4.39 1.55
C PHE A 271 11.58 -3.14 0.97
N VAL A 272 12.89 -3.20 0.82
CA VAL A 272 13.69 -2.08 0.34
C VAL A 272 14.38 -2.49 -0.94
N SER A 273 14.15 -1.73 -2.01
CA SER A 273 14.94 -1.75 -3.23
C SER A 273 15.77 -0.47 -3.29
N CYS A 274 17.01 -0.55 -3.74
CA CYS A 274 17.95 0.54 -3.58
C CYS A 274 18.95 0.59 -4.76
N GLU A 275 18.44 0.89 -5.96
CA GLU A 275 19.27 1.20 -7.14
C GLU A 275 19.78 2.65 -7.08
N GLU A 276 18.93 3.53 -6.58
CA GLU A 276 19.21 4.92 -6.24
C GLU A 276 18.73 5.20 -4.81
N ASP A 277 19.03 6.38 -4.29
CA ASP A 277 18.55 6.83 -2.99
C ASP A 277 17.01 6.83 -2.97
N ALA A 278 16.41 6.44 -1.86
CA ALA A 278 14.97 6.40 -1.67
C ALA A 278 14.57 6.92 -0.29
N GLU A 279 13.36 7.44 -0.18
CA GLU A 279 12.78 7.88 1.08
C GLU A 279 11.32 7.42 1.18
N PHE A 280 10.89 7.13 2.38
CA PHE A 280 9.49 6.88 2.71
C PHE A 280 9.21 7.32 4.14
N THR A 281 8.03 7.84 4.40
CA THR A 281 7.60 8.19 5.75
C THR A 281 6.55 7.20 6.23
N TYR A 282 6.92 6.40 7.22
CA TYR A 282 5.98 5.55 7.94
C TYR A 282 5.24 6.36 9.00
N TYR A 283 3.93 6.23 9.05
CA TYR A 283 3.07 6.91 10.00
C TYR A 283 2.21 5.94 10.80
N ASP A 284 2.11 6.16 12.10
CA ASP A 284 1.24 5.40 12.99
C ASP A 284 0.67 6.30 14.10
N ASP A 285 -0.52 5.97 14.58
CA ASP A 285 -1.19 6.56 15.72
C ASP A 285 -2.27 5.58 16.27
N ASP A 286 -3.16 6.02 17.15
CA ASP A 286 -4.19 5.16 17.71
C ASP A 286 -5.34 4.79 16.74
N GLY A 287 -5.40 5.42 15.56
CA GLY A 287 -6.37 5.16 14.51
C GLY A 287 -7.76 5.73 14.74
N TRP A 288 -8.09 6.28 15.89
CA TRP A 288 -9.47 6.69 16.23
C TRP A 288 -9.61 8.04 16.95
N SER A 289 -8.66 8.45 17.78
CA SER A 289 -8.72 9.71 18.52
C SER A 289 -8.15 10.89 17.71
N LYS A 290 -8.25 12.08 18.27
CA LYS A 290 -7.62 13.31 17.77
C LYS A 290 -6.30 13.64 18.45
N GLU A 291 -5.76 12.76 19.27
CA GLU A 291 -4.53 13.01 20.01
C GLU A 291 -3.33 13.24 19.09
N TYR A 292 -3.41 12.79 17.83
CA TYR A 292 -2.39 13.11 16.83
C TYR A 292 -2.25 14.63 16.58
N GLU A 293 -3.32 15.43 16.75
CA GLU A 293 -3.28 16.90 16.65
C GLU A 293 -2.43 17.52 17.77
N GLU A 294 -2.23 16.78 18.88
CA GLU A 294 -1.44 17.15 20.05
C GLU A 294 -0.03 16.52 20.05
N GLY A 295 0.36 15.85 18.95
CA GLY A 295 1.67 15.21 18.80
C GLY A 295 1.70 13.73 19.17
N ASN A 296 0.58 13.10 19.58
CA ASN A 296 0.50 11.67 19.86
C ASN A 296 0.39 10.87 18.56
N PHE A 297 1.44 10.94 17.75
CA PHE A 297 1.66 10.15 16.54
C PHE A 297 3.11 9.68 16.49
N ALA A 298 3.40 8.70 15.66
CA ALA A 298 4.74 8.30 15.26
C ALA A 298 4.88 8.55 13.75
N GLU A 299 5.85 9.37 13.37
CA GLU A 299 6.22 9.61 11.99
C GLU A 299 7.70 9.27 11.83
N THR A 300 7.97 8.12 11.22
CA THR A 300 9.33 7.63 11.04
C THR A 300 9.76 7.81 9.58
N LYS A 301 10.67 8.76 9.36
CA LYS A 301 11.34 8.92 8.07
C LYS A 301 12.34 7.80 7.88
N ILE A 302 12.17 7.03 6.81
CA ILE A 302 13.07 5.95 6.39
C ILE A 302 13.81 6.46 5.15
N SER A 303 15.12 6.73 5.32
CA SER A 303 15.99 7.20 4.24
C SER A 303 16.94 6.09 3.85
N VAL A 304 16.96 5.75 2.58
CA VAL A 304 17.79 4.69 2.02
C VAL A 304 18.84 5.29 1.10
N LYS A 305 20.12 5.06 1.42
CA LYS A 305 21.26 5.44 0.59
C LYS A 305 21.71 4.25 -0.25
N ALA A 306 21.80 4.47 -1.56
CA ALA A 306 22.31 3.48 -2.50
C ALA A 306 23.84 3.30 -2.41
N GLY A 307 24.35 2.26 -3.06
CA GLY A 307 25.77 1.96 -3.17
C GLY A 307 26.12 0.57 -2.64
N ASP A 308 27.41 0.27 -2.61
CA ASP A 308 27.92 -1.02 -2.08
C ASP A 308 27.65 -1.17 -0.58
N ARG A 309 27.55 -0.05 0.13
CA ARG A 309 27.00 0.02 1.49
C ARG A 309 25.64 0.70 1.42
N LYS A 310 24.59 -0.10 1.50
CA LYS A 310 23.22 0.39 1.61
C LYS A 310 22.97 0.79 3.06
N GLN A 311 22.69 2.07 3.27
CA GLN A 311 22.41 2.62 4.61
C GLN A 311 20.91 2.91 4.69
N ILE A 312 20.25 2.29 5.63
CA ILE A 312 18.82 2.47 5.90
C ILE A 312 18.70 3.17 7.25
N HIS A 313 18.45 4.46 7.20
CA HIS A 313 18.36 5.31 8.38
C HIS A 313 16.90 5.56 8.74
N PHE A 314 16.59 5.44 10.03
CA PHE A 314 15.28 5.67 10.62
C PHE A 314 15.35 6.87 11.55
N HIS A 315 14.48 7.84 11.35
CA HIS A 315 14.33 9.02 12.20
C HIS A 315 12.87 9.21 12.57
N LYS A 316 12.53 9.05 13.84
CA LYS A 316 11.17 9.12 14.37
C LYS A 316 10.90 10.49 14.99
N ASN A 317 9.75 11.07 14.63
CA ASN A 317 9.11 12.20 15.25
C ASN A 317 7.82 11.79 15.95
N GLY A 318 7.37 12.61 16.92
CA GLY A 318 6.17 12.35 17.70
C GLY A 318 6.43 11.40 18.87
N PHE A 319 5.44 11.25 19.74
CA PHE A 319 5.62 10.49 20.99
C PHE A 319 4.72 9.26 21.12
N TYR A 320 3.96 8.94 20.08
CA TYR A 320 3.16 7.71 20.07
C TYR A 320 4.06 6.47 20.13
N GLN A 321 3.67 5.50 20.96
CA GLN A 321 4.37 4.24 21.09
C GLN A 321 3.72 3.20 20.18
N GLU A 322 4.40 2.93 19.06
CA GLU A 322 3.99 1.90 18.12
C GLU A 322 4.01 0.52 18.77
N SER A 323 3.10 -0.36 18.37
CA SER A 323 2.96 -1.69 18.99
C SER A 323 4.00 -2.71 18.53
N TRP A 324 4.65 -2.50 17.36
CA TRP A 324 5.63 -3.46 16.85
C TRP A 324 6.96 -3.42 17.62
N GLU A 325 7.50 -4.61 17.87
CA GLU A 325 8.73 -4.82 18.63
C GLU A 325 9.86 -5.39 17.75
N ASN A 326 9.51 -5.97 16.61
CA ASN A 326 10.46 -6.63 15.71
C ASN A 326 10.47 -5.94 14.34
N LEU A 327 11.67 -5.81 13.78
CA LEU A 327 11.88 -5.31 12.43
C LEU A 327 12.46 -6.42 11.56
N ASN A 328 11.76 -6.75 10.48
CA ASN A 328 12.22 -7.63 9.43
C ASN A 328 12.51 -6.77 8.20
N LEU A 329 13.76 -6.67 7.80
CA LEU A 329 14.18 -5.90 6.64
C LEU A 329 14.55 -6.86 5.50
N ASN A 330 13.92 -6.69 4.35
CA ASN A 330 14.16 -7.43 3.12
C ASN A 330 14.78 -6.49 2.08
N VAL A 331 16.09 -6.59 1.87
CA VAL A 331 16.80 -5.76 0.89
C VAL A 331 16.88 -6.50 -0.43
N VAL A 332 16.12 -6.01 -1.41
CA VAL A 332 16.06 -6.55 -2.78
C VAL A 332 17.24 -5.99 -3.59
N SER A 333 17.98 -6.85 -4.25
CA SER A 333 19.14 -6.43 -5.03
C SER A 333 19.32 -7.30 -6.29
N LYS A 334 19.63 -6.66 -7.41
CA LYS A 334 19.97 -7.37 -8.65
C LYS A 334 21.25 -8.21 -8.54
N GLU A 335 22.21 -7.80 -7.73
CA GLU A 335 23.59 -8.14 -8.02
C GLU A 335 24.26 -9.08 -7.01
N LYS A 336 24.18 -8.86 -5.73
CA LYS A 336 25.01 -9.63 -4.76
C LYS A 336 24.37 -9.69 -3.38
N GLY A 337 24.62 -10.82 -2.71
CA GLY A 337 24.39 -10.93 -1.27
C GLY A 337 25.32 -10.03 -0.48
N ALA A 338 24.95 -9.74 0.75
CA ALA A 338 25.77 -8.97 1.66
C ALA A 338 26.98 -9.80 2.17
N TYR A 339 28.03 -9.11 2.54
CA TYR A 339 29.16 -9.66 3.28
C TYR A 339 28.98 -9.49 4.79
N TRP A 340 28.40 -8.38 5.19
CA TRP A 340 28.07 -8.11 6.58
C TRP A 340 26.87 -7.17 6.69
N VAL A 341 26.21 -7.24 7.83
CA VAL A 341 25.11 -6.35 8.22
C VAL A 341 25.39 -5.83 9.62
N SER A 342 25.10 -4.56 9.85
CA SER A 342 25.16 -3.97 11.19
C SER A 342 23.87 -3.19 11.51
N VAL A 343 23.56 -3.14 12.80
CA VAL A 343 22.53 -2.29 13.39
C VAL A 343 23.23 -1.32 14.33
N ASP A 344 23.12 -0.01 14.07
CA ASP A 344 23.82 1.02 14.84
C ASP A 344 25.33 0.83 14.99
N GLY A 345 25.98 0.38 13.93
CA GLY A 345 27.42 0.09 13.90
C GLY A 345 27.84 -1.25 14.48
N GLU A 346 26.95 -1.96 15.19
CA GLU A 346 27.23 -3.30 15.71
C GLU A 346 26.90 -4.36 14.66
N LYS A 347 27.89 -5.19 14.28
CA LYS A 347 27.68 -6.27 13.32
C LYS A 347 26.82 -7.36 13.94
N ILE A 348 25.80 -7.81 13.19
CA ILE A 348 24.91 -8.88 13.61
C ILE A 348 25.29 -10.22 12.97
N PRO A 349 24.94 -11.38 13.61
CA PRO A 349 25.29 -12.70 13.10
C PRO A 349 24.77 -13.00 11.70
N ARG A 350 25.62 -13.65 10.89
CA ARG A 350 25.22 -14.22 9.60
C ARG A 350 24.76 -15.66 9.78
N PHE A 351 23.65 -16.00 9.17
CA PHE A 351 23.19 -17.38 9.05
C PHE A 351 23.36 -17.88 7.61
N LEU A 352 23.74 -19.13 7.46
CA LEU A 352 23.89 -19.80 6.16
C LEU A 352 22.72 -20.73 5.86
N ILE A 353 21.95 -21.10 6.88
CA ILE A 353 20.82 -22.00 6.84
C ILE A 353 19.58 -21.23 7.25
N ARG A 354 18.51 -21.34 6.44
CA ARG A 354 17.26 -20.61 6.64
C ARG A 354 16.61 -20.97 7.98
N ASP A 355 16.52 -22.24 8.32
CA ASP A 355 15.85 -22.68 9.56
C ASP A 355 16.53 -22.07 10.81
N ALA A 356 17.87 -22.03 10.83
CA ALA A 356 18.61 -21.38 11.91
C ALA A 356 18.39 -19.86 11.98
N PHE A 357 18.21 -19.20 10.82
CA PHE A 357 17.85 -17.79 10.76
C PHE A 357 16.41 -17.58 11.25
N ASP A 358 15.48 -18.46 10.87
CA ASP A 358 14.07 -18.35 11.25
C ASP A 358 13.86 -18.50 12.76
N GLU A 359 14.69 -19.29 13.45
CA GLU A 359 14.70 -19.45 14.91
C GLU A 359 15.41 -18.30 15.65
N ALA A 360 16.27 -17.52 14.98
CA ALA A 360 17.04 -16.46 15.60
C ALA A 360 16.19 -15.21 15.86
N GLU A 361 16.45 -14.51 16.98
CA GLU A 361 15.85 -13.20 17.28
C GLU A 361 16.52 -12.07 16.49
N THR A 362 17.83 -12.18 16.23
CA THR A 362 18.63 -11.16 15.55
C THR A 362 19.66 -11.82 14.65
N GLY A 363 19.80 -11.31 13.44
CA GLY A 363 20.78 -11.78 12.47
C GLY A 363 20.37 -11.48 11.04
N TRP A 364 21.14 -12.00 10.10
CA TRP A 364 20.83 -11.86 8.69
C TRP A 364 21.14 -13.13 7.90
N TYR A 365 20.42 -13.27 6.79
CA TYR A 365 20.49 -14.40 5.88
C TYR A 365 20.37 -13.91 4.44
N TYR A 366 21.17 -14.45 3.53
CA TYR A 366 21.00 -14.20 2.11
C TYR A 366 20.20 -15.32 1.45
N ASP A 367 19.00 -15.00 1.03
CA ASP A 367 18.15 -15.89 0.26
C ASP A 367 18.55 -15.85 -1.21
N MET A 368 19.23 -16.92 -1.68
CA MET A 368 19.71 -16.99 -3.07
C MET A 368 18.59 -17.20 -4.08
N SER A 369 17.46 -17.78 -3.68
CA SER A 369 16.32 -17.97 -4.56
C SER A 369 15.60 -16.66 -4.84
N ASP A 370 15.34 -15.89 -3.79
CA ASP A 370 14.65 -14.62 -3.86
C ASP A 370 15.60 -13.44 -4.16
N ARG A 371 16.92 -13.65 -4.06
CA ARG A 371 17.96 -12.60 -4.18
C ARG A 371 17.77 -11.47 -3.20
N ILE A 372 17.40 -11.81 -1.98
CA ILE A 372 17.10 -10.87 -0.89
C ILE A 372 18.10 -11.08 0.25
N VAL A 373 18.58 -9.98 0.81
CA VAL A 373 19.21 -9.98 2.13
C VAL A 373 18.10 -9.79 3.17
N LYS A 374 17.82 -10.83 3.94
CA LYS A 374 16.84 -10.82 5.03
C LYS A 374 17.55 -10.49 6.34
N VAL A 375 17.08 -9.50 7.05
CA VAL A 375 17.60 -9.04 8.33
C VAL A 375 16.50 -9.10 9.36
N LYS A 376 16.79 -9.64 10.54
CA LYS A 376 15.92 -9.58 11.71
C LYS A 376 16.61 -8.84 12.82
N CYS A 377 15.91 -7.93 13.49
CA CYS A 377 16.35 -7.34 14.75
C CYS A 377 15.15 -6.88 15.59
N LYS A 378 15.35 -6.76 16.89
CA LYS A 378 14.42 -6.03 17.74
C LYS A 378 14.44 -4.55 17.37
N LYS A 379 13.31 -3.88 17.49
CA LYS A 379 13.21 -2.43 17.31
C LYS A 379 14.17 -1.74 18.29
N PRO A 380 15.14 -0.96 17.82
CA PRO A 380 15.95 -0.16 18.70
C PRO A 380 15.11 0.80 19.55
N GLN A 381 15.43 0.90 20.85
CA GLN A 381 14.68 1.75 21.80
C GLN A 381 15.18 3.21 21.73
N LYS A 382 15.22 3.77 20.52
CA LYS A 382 15.65 5.14 20.26
C LYS A 382 14.99 5.66 18.97
N ASP A 383 14.89 6.97 18.85
CA ASP A 383 14.21 7.62 17.72
C ASP A 383 15.06 7.63 16.44
N ASP A 384 16.38 7.56 16.60
CA ASP A 384 17.34 7.48 15.49
C ASP A 384 18.12 6.19 15.53
N PHE A 385 18.09 5.43 14.42
CA PHE A 385 18.96 4.25 14.25
C PHE A 385 19.23 3.97 12.77
N GLU A 386 20.28 3.18 12.52
CA GLU A 386 20.69 2.83 11.16
C GLU A 386 20.92 1.33 11.02
N ILE A 387 20.53 0.79 9.87
CA ILE A 387 20.91 -0.56 9.43
C ILE A 387 21.78 -0.42 8.19
N VAL A 388 22.98 -1.00 8.23
CA VAL A 388 23.88 -1.02 7.07
C VAL A 388 23.94 -2.44 6.50
N VAL A 389 23.69 -2.58 5.21
CA VAL A 389 23.83 -3.83 4.46
C VAL A 389 24.97 -3.64 3.46
N SER A 390 26.14 -4.25 3.72
CA SER A 390 27.31 -4.07 2.90
C SER A 390 27.53 -5.21 1.92
N CYS A 391 27.64 -4.84 0.65
CA CYS A 391 28.05 -5.71 -0.45
C CYS A 391 29.54 -5.56 -0.80
N GLU A 392 30.30 -4.75 -0.05
CA GLU A 392 31.74 -4.62 -0.22
C GLU A 392 32.44 -5.88 0.25
N LYS A 393 33.36 -6.41 -0.56
CA LYS A 393 34.29 -7.44 -0.11
C LYS A 393 35.17 -6.87 1.01
N PHE A 394 35.38 -7.65 2.06
CA PHE A 394 36.43 -7.33 3.02
C PHE A 394 37.76 -7.18 2.25
N ASP A 395 38.38 -6.02 2.36
CA ASP A 395 39.76 -5.87 1.95
C ASP A 395 40.62 -6.52 3.06
N LEU A 396 41.06 -7.76 2.82
CA LEU A 396 41.87 -8.51 3.75
C LEU A 396 43.21 -7.79 4.08
N ILE A 397 43.57 -6.81 3.23
CA ILE A 397 44.78 -5.97 3.42
C ILE A 397 44.60 -4.95 4.55
N GLY A 398 43.37 -4.57 4.89
CA GLY A 398 43.05 -3.65 6.01
C GLY A 398 43.04 -4.31 7.39
N MET A 399 42.98 -5.62 7.48
CA MET A 399 42.90 -6.35 8.75
C MET A 399 44.24 -6.55 9.47
N GLU A 400 45.36 -6.19 8.87
CA GLU A 400 46.69 -6.33 9.54
C GLU A 400 46.91 -5.31 10.66
N ASN A 401 46.04 -4.35 10.87
CA ASN A 401 46.20 -3.31 11.90
C ASN A 401 45.20 -3.36 13.06
N GLU A 402 44.34 -4.40 13.16
CA GLU A 402 43.34 -4.54 14.24
C GLU A 402 43.42 -5.94 14.94
N ILE A 403 44.57 -6.57 14.99
CA ILE A 403 44.82 -7.74 15.83
C ILE A 403 45.69 -7.35 17.05
#